data_e9c6b6477b7366c706973737ff0e85aa
#
_entry.id   e9c6b6477b7366c706973737ff0e85aa
#
_cell.length_a   1.000
_cell.length_b   1.000
_cell.length_c   1.000
_cell.angle_alpha   90.00
_cell.angle_beta   90.00
_cell.angle_gamma   90.00
#
_symmetry.space_group_name_H-M   'P 1'
#
loop_
_entity.id
_entity.type
_entity.pdbx_description
1 polymer ?
#
loop_
_entity_poly.entity_id
_entity_poly.type
_entity_poly.pdbx_seq_one_letter_code
_entity_poly.pdbx_strand_id
1 'polypeptide(L)'
;PIITLNGLKIVIMLGMLVIILSGIRFAADIIVPFILALFIAVVLNPVVQRMVKLRIPRVFAVSLLIVIIVMLMVLLLAYLGTSLNELARTLPQYRSSLVIPLKNLEPWLQRAGIGVSVDELVKYIDPNAAMTLVTNLLAQLSNAMSSIFLLLLTVVFMLLEVPQLPNKLKQMMSRPIEGMAAIQRAIDSVSHYLVLKTAISIVTGLVAWGMLAALDVRFAFVWGLLAFALNYIPNIGSVLAAIPPIAQVLAFSGLYDALVVLAGYLVI
;
A
#
# COMPACT_ATOMS: atom_id res chain seq x y z
N PRO A 1 -46.29 -15.03 26.68
CA PRO A 1 -45.48 -13.82 26.90
C PRO A 1 -43.96 -14.03 26.72
N ILE A 2 -43.49 -15.22 26.37
CA ILE A 2 -42.05 -15.53 26.19
C ILE A 2 -41.48 -14.93 24.88
N ILE A 3 -42.32 -14.67 23.90
CA ILE A 3 -41.93 -14.18 22.58
C ILE A 3 -41.46 -12.69 22.62
N THR A 4 -42.07 -11.89 23.52
CA THR A 4 -41.74 -10.44 23.64
C THR A 4 -40.37 -10.18 24.28
N LEU A 5 -39.97 -11.04 25.23
CA LEU A 5 -38.64 -10.95 25.88
C LEU A 5 -37.48 -11.25 24.91
N ASN A 6 -37.70 -12.17 23.97
CA ASN A 6 -36.69 -12.50 22.96
C ASN A 6 -36.56 -11.37 21.92
N GLY A 7 -37.68 -10.75 21.51
CA GLY A 7 -37.63 -9.60 20.58
C GLY A 7 -36.91 -8.39 21.19
N LEU A 8 -37.22 -8.05 22.47
CA LEU A 8 -36.52 -6.96 23.16
C LEU A 8 -35.03 -7.22 23.33
N LYS A 9 -34.61 -8.46 23.66
CA LYS A 9 -33.19 -8.84 23.73
C LYS A 9 -32.48 -8.66 22.39
N ILE A 10 -33.13 -9.08 21.29
CA ILE A 10 -32.57 -8.93 19.94
C ILE A 10 -32.37 -7.43 19.61
N VAL A 11 -33.36 -6.59 19.88
CA VAL A 11 -33.25 -5.14 19.65
C VAL A 11 -32.15 -4.51 20.49
N ILE A 12 -32.04 -4.88 21.77
CA ILE A 12 -30.97 -4.40 22.65
C ILE A 12 -29.58 -4.86 22.13
N MET A 13 -29.46 -6.13 21.74
CA MET A 13 -28.18 -6.65 21.18
C MET A 13 -27.79 -5.94 19.89
N LEU A 14 -28.73 -5.69 18.99
CA LEU A 14 -28.48 -4.92 17.75
C LEU A 14 -28.13 -3.47 18.06
N GLY A 15 -28.83 -2.83 19.02
CA GLY A 15 -28.50 -1.48 19.47
C GLY A 15 -27.07 -1.39 20.05
N MET A 16 -26.72 -2.33 20.94
CA MET A 16 -25.36 -2.44 21.49
C MET A 16 -24.31 -2.67 20.38
N LEU A 17 -24.60 -3.54 19.42
CA LEU A 17 -23.70 -3.80 18.30
C LEU A 17 -23.46 -2.52 17.49
N VAL A 18 -24.51 -1.76 17.18
CA VAL A 18 -24.38 -0.47 16.45
C VAL A 18 -23.55 0.54 17.25
N ILE A 19 -23.78 0.64 18.57
CA ILE A 19 -23.00 1.53 19.44
C ILE A 19 -21.52 1.14 19.45
N ILE A 20 -21.22 -0.16 19.59
CA ILE A 20 -19.84 -0.68 19.57
C ILE A 20 -19.17 -0.40 18.22
N LEU A 21 -19.83 -0.70 17.10
CA LEU A 21 -19.30 -0.45 15.76
C LEU A 21 -19.08 1.05 15.50
N SER A 22 -20.02 1.89 15.95
CA SER A 22 -19.89 3.35 15.86
C SER A 22 -18.73 3.87 16.71
N GLY A 23 -18.55 3.34 17.93
CA GLY A 23 -17.43 3.66 18.80
C GLY A 23 -16.09 3.26 18.19
N ILE A 24 -16.01 2.06 17.62
CA ILE A 24 -14.81 1.59 16.89
C ILE A 24 -14.51 2.50 15.69
N ARG A 25 -15.50 2.86 14.91
CA ARG A 25 -15.35 3.76 13.76
C ARG A 25 -14.86 5.14 14.18
N PHE A 26 -15.41 5.70 15.23
CA PHE A 26 -15.00 7.00 15.77
C PHE A 26 -13.56 6.97 16.32
N ALA A 27 -13.19 5.87 16.98
CA ALA A 27 -11.85 5.68 17.52
C ALA A 27 -10.81 5.32 16.45
N ALA A 28 -11.23 4.86 15.27
CA ALA A 28 -10.34 4.38 14.20
C ALA A 28 -9.36 5.47 13.74
N ASP A 29 -9.79 6.73 13.67
CA ASP A 29 -8.96 7.86 13.23
C ASP A 29 -7.74 8.10 14.15
N ILE A 30 -7.83 7.65 15.40
CA ILE A 30 -6.73 7.74 16.38
C ILE A 30 -6.00 6.40 16.50
N ILE A 31 -6.75 5.31 16.58
CA ILE A 31 -6.19 3.96 16.83
C ILE A 31 -5.37 3.47 15.63
N VAL A 32 -5.84 3.70 14.40
CA VAL A 32 -5.17 3.20 13.20
C VAL A 32 -3.79 3.83 13.02
N PRO A 33 -3.60 5.16 13.06
CA PRO A 33 -2.27 5.77 13.01
C PRO A 33 -1.36 5.33 14.14
N PHE A 34 -1.91 5.14 15.35
CA PHE A 34 -1.15 4.68 16.51
C PHE A 34 -0.63 3.24 16.33
N ILE A 35 -1.50 2.31 15.90
CA ILE A 35 -1.11 0.93 15.61
C ILE A 35 -0.10 0.88 14.46
N LEU A 36 -0.31 1.69 13.42
CA LEU A 36 0.60 1.79 12.29
C LEU A 36 1.98 2.32 12.74
N ALA A 37 2.01 3.35 13.60
CA ALA A 37 3.25 3.88 14.16
C ALA A 37 3.98 2.84 15.01
N LEU A 38 3.26 2.09 15.84
CA LEU A 38 3.83 0.99 16.63
C LEU A 38 4.45 -0.07 15.71
N PHE A 39 3.76 -0.40 14.64
CA PHE A 39 4.20 -1.36 13.64
C PHE A 39 5.49 -0.93 12.94
N ILE A 40 5.53 0.32 12.47
CA ILE A 40 6.71 0.93 11.86
C ILE A 40 7.86 0.98 12.87
N ALA A 41 7.60 1.36 14.12
CA ALA A 41 8.62 1.39 15.17
C ALA A 41 9.22 0.01 15.44
N VAL A 42 8.40 -1.04 15.44
CA VAL A 42 8.86 -2.43 15.60
C VAL A 42 9.76 -2.85 14.42
N VAL A 43 9.39 -2.52 13.18
CA VAL A 43 10.19 -2.82 11.97
C VAL A 43 11.51 -2.03 11.95
N LEU A 44 11.49 -0.78 12.39
CA LEU A 44 12.68 0.09 12.39
C LEU A 44 13.61 -0.13 13.61
N ASN A 45 13.10 -0.70 14.69
CA ASN A 45 13.87 -0.91 15.92
C ASN A 45 15.18 -1.72 15.71
N PRO A 46 15.23 -2.80 14.88
CA PRO A 46 16.48 -3.50 14.61
C PRO A 46 17.56 -2.60 13.97
N VAL A 47 17.14 -1.66 13.10
CA VAL A 47 18.05 -0.70 12.47
C VAL A 47 18.62 0.25 13.52
N VAL A 48 17.75 0.83 14.37
CA VAL A 48 18.16 1.67 15.50
C VAL A 48 19.10 0.93 16.43
N GLN A 49 18.80 -0.34 16.79
CA GLN A 49 19.65 -1.15 17.64
C GLN A 49 21.04 -1.38 17.04
N ARG A 50 21.15 -1.60 15.72
CA ARG A 50 22.44 -1.71 15.03
C ARG A 50 23.25 -0.42 15.13
N MET A 51 22.60 0.73 14.96
CA MET A 51 23.26 2.04 15.10
C MET A 51 23.73 2.29 16.53
N VAL A 52 22.93 1.91 17.52
CA VAL A 52 23.32 2.01 18.94
C VAL A 52 24.51 1.10 19.27
N LYS A 53 24.58 -0.11 18.67
CA LYS A 53 25.76 -1.00 18.81
C LYS A 53 27.03 -0.38 18.21
N LEU A 54 26.90 0.52 17.23
CA LEU A 54 28.00 1.33 16.66
C LEU A 54 28.35 2.55 17.52
N ARG A 55 27.92 2.59 18.80
CA ARG A 55 28.14 3.67 19.78
C ARG A 55 27.43 4.99 19.47
N ILE A 56 26.42 4.99 18.60
CA ILE A 56 25.59 6.17 18.37
C ILE A 56 24.53 6.24 19.48
N PRO A 57 24.42 7.36 20.22
CA PRO A 57 23.36 7.51 21.21
C PRO A 57 21.98 7.31 20.58
N ARG A 58 21.05 6.63 21.27
CA ARG A 58 19.74 6.23 20.72
C ARG A 58 18.95 7.40 20.13
N VAL A 59 18.96 8.55 20.79
CA VAL A 59 18.27 9.76 20.30
C VAL A 59 18.81 10.17 18.94
N PHE A 60 20.13 10.23 18.76
CA PHE A 60 20.75 10.55 17.48
C PHE A 60 20.49 9.49 16.41
N ALA A 61 20.50 8.20 16.78
CA ALA A 61 20.18 7.12 15.87
C ALA A 61 18.73 7.23 15.32
N VAL A 62 17.77 7.49 16.22
CA VAL A 62 16.36 7.69 15.86
C VAL A 62 16.21 8.95 15.01
N SER A 63 16.80 10.08 15.41
CA SER A 63 16.72 11.34 14.65
C SER A 63 17.31 11.19 13.25
N LEU A 64 18.49 10.58 13.13
CA LEU A 64 19.14 10.35 11.83
C LEU A 64 18.29 9.45 10.93
N LEU A 65 17.74 8.37 11.48
CA LEU A 65 16.88 7.46 10.73
C LEU A 65 15.63 8.16 10.23
N ILE A 66 14.97 8.96 11.07
CA ILE A 66 13.80 9.74 10.68
C ILE A 66 14.12 10.78 9.62
N VAL A 67 15.24 11.51 9.74
CA VAL A 67 15.68 12.46 8.70
C VAL A 67 15.89 11.74 7.36
N ILE A 68 16.52 10.58 7.36
CA ILE A 68 16.70 9.77 6.13
C ILE A 68 15.33 9.36 5.56
N ILE A 69 14.41 8.88 6.39
CA ILE A 69 13.06 8.47 5.95
C ILE A 69 12.30 9.66 5.37
N VAL A 70 12.32 10.82 6.04
CA VAL A 70 11.67 12.04 5.55
C VAL A 70 12.27 12.48 4.22
N MET A 71 13.59 12.50 4.11
CA MET A 71 14.29 12.86 2.88
C MET A 71 13.91 11.93 1.72
N LEU A 72 13.92 10.61 1.95
CA LEU A 72 13.51 9.63 0.95
C LEU A 72 12.04 9.81 0.55
N MET A 73 11.16 10.08 1.53
CA MET A 73 9.75 10.33 1.27
C MET A 73 9.52 11.59 0.44
N VAL A 74 10.21 12.69 0.77
CA VAL A 74 10.10 13.95 0.00
C VAL A 74 10.57 13.74 -1.45
N LEU A 75 11.70 13.06 -1.65
CA LEU A 75 12.21 12.74 -2.99
C LEU A 75 11.22 11.84 -3.75
N LEU A 76 10.67 10.83 -3.09
CA LEU A 76 9.69 9.92 -3.67
C LEU A 76 8.41 10.65 -4.08
N LEU A 77 7.87 11.48 -3.20
CA LEU A 77 6.65 12.27 -3.45
C LEU A 77 6.87 13.29 -4.57
N ALA A 78 8.04 13.95 -4.61
CA ALA A 78 8.39 14.87 -5.70
C ALA A 78 8.45 14.11 -7.04
N TYR A 79 9.08 12.96 -7.08
CA TYR A 79 9.15 12.12 -8.27
C TYR A 79 7.77 11.61 -8.71
N LEU A 80 6.96 11.12 -7.76
CA LEU A 80 5.60 10.68 -8.04
C LEU A 80 4.72 11.83 -8.55
N GLY A 81 4.83 13.00 -7.93
CA GLY A 81 4.07 14.19 -8.34
C GLY A 81 4.39 14.61 -9.78
N THR A 82 5.68 14.61 -10.16
CA THR A 82 6.09 14.91 -11.55
C THR A 82 5.61 13.84 -12.53
N SER A 83 5.76 12.56 -12.18
CA SER A 83 5.34 11.43 -13.02
C SER A 83 3.83 11.38 -13.21
N LEU A 84 3.04 11.60 -12.16
CA LEU A 84 1.58 11.65 -12.25
C LEU A 84 1.10 12.86 -13.06
N ASN A 85 1.77 14.00 -12.95
CA ASN A 85 1.44 15.18 -13.75
C ASN A 85 1.75 14.96 -15.24
N GLU A 86 2.85 14.28 -15.56
CA GLU A 86 3.18 13.88 -16.93
C GLU A 86 2.18 12.86 -17.46
N LEU A 87 1.81 11.86 -16.65
CA LEU A 87 0.77 10.88 -16.98
C LEU A 87 -0.57 11.59 -17.27
N ALA A 88 -0.98 12.54 -16.43
CA ALA A 88 -2.19 13.32 -16.63
C ALA A 88 -2.21 14.05 -17.98
N ARG A 89 -1.06 14.63 -18.38
CA ARG A 89 -0.94 15.33 -19.68
C ARG A 89 -0.98 14.39 -20.88
N THR A 90 -0.51 13.17 -20.73
CA THR A 90 -0.46 12.17 -21.82
C THR A 90 -1.74 11.33 -21.90
N LEU A 91 -2.55 11.27 -20.85
CA LEU A 91 -3.80 10.50 -20.78
C LEU A 91 -4.77 10.74 -21.97
N PRO A 92 -5.00 11.98 -22.44
CA PRO A 92 -5.87 12.20 -23.62
C PRO A 92 -5.37 11.47 -24.87
N GLN A 93 -4.05 11.32 -25.03
CA GLN A 93 -3.43 10.60 -26.15
C GLN A 93 -3.62 9.08 -26.04
N TYR A 94 -3.80 8.54 -24.82
CA TYR A 94 -4.03 7.11 -24.60
C TYR A 94 -5.32 6.63 -25.29
N ARG A 95 -6.37 7.43 -25.27
CA ARG A 95 -7.64 7.07 -25.94
C ARG A 95 -7.46 6.84 -27.43
N SER A 96 -6.79 7.77 -28.11
CA SER A 96 -6.56 7.66 -29.56
C SER A 96 -5.63 6.47 -29.88
N SER A 97 -4.65 6.21 -29.03
CA SER A 97 -3.69 5.11 -29.22
C SER A 97 -4.28 3.73 -28.92
N LEU A 98 -5.28 3.62 -28.03
CA LEU A 98 -5.96 2.35 -27.71
C LEU A 98 -6.96 1.90 -28.78
N VAL A 99 -7.57 2.83 -29.52
CA VAL A 99 -8.61 2.50 -30.53
C VAL A 99 -8.06 1.58 -31.61
N ILE A 100 -6.85 1.82 -32.10
CA ILE A 100 -6.25 1.05 -33.20
C ILE A 100 -5.91 -0.39 -32.79
N PRO A 101 -5.19 -0.64 -31.67
CA PRO A 101 -4.92 -2.01 -31.20
C PRO A 101 -6.19 -2.79 -30.87
N LEU A 102 -7.19 -2.14 -30.25
CA LEU A 102 -8.46 -2.78 -29.92
C LEU A 102 -9.27 -3.16 -31.18
N LYS A 103 -9.28 -2.32 -32.20
CA LYS A 103 -9.90 -2.66 -33.51
C LYS A 103 -9.21 -3.84 -34.19
N ASN A 104 -7.90 -3.99 -34.03
CA ASN A 104 -7.17 -5.13 -34.55
C ASN A 104 -7.49 -6.44 -33.82
N LEU A 105 -7.98 -6.36 -32.57
CA LEU A 105 -8.42 -7.51 -31.78
C LEU A 105 -9.86 -7.95 -32.10
N GLU A 106 -10.70 -7.08 -32.69
CA GLU A 106 -12.11 -7.33 -32.96
C GLU A 106 -12.35 -8.62 -33.77
N PRO A 107 -11.58 -8.92 -34.84
CA PRO A 107 -11.75 -10.16 -35.61
C PRO A 107 -11.44 -11.43 -34.79
N TRP A 108 -10.53 -11.33 -33.82
CA TRP A 108 -10.17 -12.43 -32.91
C TRP A 108 -11.24 -12.65 -31.84
N LEU A 109 -11.78 -11.58 -31.26
CA LEU A 109 -12.85 -11.63 -30.26
C LEU A 109 -14.14 -12.22 -30.88
N GLN A 110 -14.48 -11.83 -32.10
CA GLN A 110 -15.61 -12.39 -32.84
C GLN A 110 -15.45 -13.88 -33.14
N ARG A 111 -14.24 -14.32 -33.51
CA ARG A 111 -13.92 -15.75 -33.71
C ARG A 111 -13.99 -16.57 -32.44
N ALA A 112 -13.68 -15.94 -31.29
CA ALA A 112 -13.77 -16.55 -29.95
C ALA A 112 -15.22 -16.60 -29.41
N GLY A 113 -16.23 -16.12 -30.17
CA GLY A 113 -17.63 -16.08 -29.75
C GLY A 113 -17.95 -14.96 -28.74
N ILE A 114 -17.02 -14.01 -28.55
CA ILE A 114 -17.22 -12.85 -27.66
C ILE A 114 -17.80 -11.71 -28.53
N GLY A 115 -19.11 -11.54 -28.47
CA GLY A 115 -19.86 -10.54 -29.28
C GLY A 115 -19.76 -9.11 -28.74
N VAL A 116 -18.56 -8.67 -28.29
CA VAL A 116 -18.33 -7.31 -27.79
C VAL A 116 -17.75 -6.46 -28.91
N SER A 117 -18.43 -5.35 -29.25
CA SER A 117 -17.92 -4.39 -30.22
C SER A 117 -16.88 -3.48 -29.56
N VAL A 118 -15.77 -3.25 -30.26
CA VAL A 118 -14.68 -2.37 -29.76
C VAL A 118 -15.19 -0.94 -29.53
N ASP A 119 -16.15 -0.47 -30.36
CA ASP A 119 -16.75 0.85 -30.19
C ASP A 119 -17.58 0.97 -28.90
N GLU A 120 -18.14 -0.12 -28.38
CA GLU A 120 -18.77 -0.15 -27.06
C GLU A 120 -17.73 -0.12 -25.94
N LEU A 121 -16.65 -0.90 -26.05
CA LEU A 121 -15.56 -0.89 -25.09
C LEU A 121 -14.91 0.50 -24.97
N VAL A 122 -14.69 1.17 -26.10
CA VAL A 122 -14.10 2.52 -26.14
C VAL A 122 -15.00 3.57 -25.49
N LYS A 123 -16.34 3.39 -25.52
CA LYS A 123 -17.28 4.28 -24.80
C LYS A 123 -17.12 4.20 -23.28
N TYR A 124 -16.74 3.03 -22.74
CA TYR A 124 -16.50 2.85 -21.30
C TYR A 124 -15.11 3.36 -20.86
N ILE A 125 -14.19 3.60 -21.81
CA ILE A 125 -12.89 4.24 -21.52
C ILE A 125 -13.13 5.75 -21.50
N ASP A 126 -13.59 6.25 -20.36
CA ASP A 126 -13.78 7.69 -20.15
C ASP A 126 -12.43 8.33 -19.74
N PRO A 127 -11.84 9.20 -20.58
CA PRO A 127 -10.62 9.92 -20.22
C PRO A 127 -10.80 10.80 -18.97
N ASN A 128 -12.03 11.27 -18.72
CA ASN A 128 -12.32 12.08 -17.54
C ASN A 128 -12.27 11.23 -16.26
N ALA A 129 -12.72 9.98 -16.32
CA ALA A 129 -12.61 9.07 -15.19
C ALA A 129 -11.13 8.80 -14.83
N ALA A 130 -10.28 8.55 -15.83
CA ALA A 130 -8.85 8.38 -15.64
C ALA A 130 -8.17 9.65 -15.11
N MET A 131 -8.54 10.83 -15.64
CA MET A 131 -8.06 12.12 -15.16
C MET A 131 -8.52 12.39 -13.72
N THR A 132 -9.76 12.03 -13.39
CA THR A 132 -10.29 12.12 -12.02
C THR A 132 -9.53 11.22 -11.07
N LEU A 133 -9.15 10.00 -11.49
CA LEU A 133 -8.32 9.11 -10.67
C LEU A 133 -6.94 9.73 -10.40
N VAL A 134 -6.27 10.29 -11.41
CA VAL A 134 -4.96 10.93 -11.23
C VAL A 134 -5.05 12.16 -10.33
N THR A 135 -6.06 13.02 -10.51
CA THR A 135 -6.26 14.20 -9.65
C THR A 135 -6.61 13.81 -8.22
N ASN A 136 -7.41 12.76 -8.02
CA ASN A 136 -7.70 12.22 -6.70
C ASN A 136 -6.45 11.63 -6.04
N LEU A 137 -5.59 10.92 -6.78
CA LEU A 137 -4.33 10.41 -6.26
C LEU A 137 -3.40 11.55 -5.85
N LEU A 138 -3.29 12.63 -6.64
CA LEU A 138 -2.50 13.81 -6.29
C LEU A 138 -3.05 14.51 -5.04
N ALA A 139 -4.37 14.65 -4.92
CA ALA A 139 -5.01 15.22 -3.75
C ALA A 139 -4.78 14.35 -2.51
N GLN A 140 -4.87 13.02 -2.64
CA GLN A 140 -4.60 12.10 -1.54
C GLN A 140 -3.13 12.10 -1.12
N LEU A 141 -2.18 12.25 -2.05
CA LEU A 141 -0.77 12.45 -1.72
C LEU A 141 -0.55 13.71 -0.87
N SER A 142 -1.21 14.81 -1.22
CA SER A 142 -1.14 16.06 -0.44
C SER A 142 -1.73 15.90 0.96
N ASN A 143 -2.87 15.23 1.09
CA ASN A 143 -3.51 14.94 2.37
C ASN A 143 -2.68 13.96 3.22
N ALA A 144 -2.06 12.98 2.59
CA ALA A 144 -1.18 12.02 3.26
C ALA A 144 0.03 12.72 3.92
N MET A 145 0.56 13.79 3.33
CA MET A 145 1.69 14.53 3.91
C MET A 145 1.38 15.07 5.32
N SER A 146 0.19 15.59 5.55
CA SER A 146 -0.22 16.06 6.88
C SER A 146 -0.34 14.92 7.89
N SER A 147 -0.90 13.78 7.47
CA SER A 147 -1.05 12.59 8.32
C SER A 147 0.29 11.93 8.62
N ILE A 148 1.21 11.96 7.67
CA ILE A 148 2.57 11.41 7.79
C ILE A 148 3.38 12.11 8.88
N PHE A 149 3.24 13.44 9.02
CA PHE A 149 3.95 14.17 10.09
C PHE A 149 3.56 13.65 11.48
N LEU A 150 2.27 13.52 11.75
CA LEU A 150 1.78 12.96 13.02
C LEU A 150 2.20 11.51 13.21
N LEU A 151 2.15 10.71 12.14
CA LEU A 151 2.59 9.33 12.16
C LEU A 151 4.08 9.23 12.52
N LEU A 152 4.95 9.98 11.83
CA LEU A 152 6.39 10.00 12.10
C LEU A 152 6.72 10.49 13.50
N LEU A 153 6.02 11.52 13.98
CA LEU A 153 6.17 11.99 15.35
C LEU A 153 5.84 10.87 16.35
N THR A 154 4.74 10.14 16.11
CA THR A 154 4.35 8.99 16.95
C THR A 154 5.38 7.87 16.85
N VAL A 155 5.91 7.58 15.66
CA VAL A 155 7.00 6.59 15.47
C VAL A 155 8.26 6.96 16.27
N VAL A 156 8.65 8.24 16.28
CA VAL A 156 9.78 8.73 17.08
C VAL A 156 9.57 8.42 18.56
N PHE A 157 8.42 8.80 19.11
CA PHE A 157 8.10 8.53 20.50
C PHE A 157 8.08 7.03 20.79
N MET A 158 7.49 6.24 19.92
CA MET A 158 7.48 4.77 20.04
C MET A 158 8.90 4.19 20.04
N LEU A 159 9.76 4.61 19.10
CA LEU A 159 11.16 4.13 19.04
C LEU A 159 11.98 4.50 20.27
N LEU A 160 11.72 5.66 20.87
CA LEU A 160 12.39 6.08 22.10
C LEU A 160 11.87 5.31 23.32
N GLU A 161 10.57 4.93 23.33
CA GLU A 161 9.89 4.28 24.44
C GLU A 161 10.05 2.75 24.46
N VAL A 162 10.22 2.11 23.30
CA VAL A 162 10.34 0.65 23.13
C VAL A 162 11.28 -0.02 24.16
N PRO A 163 12.46 0.51 24.52
CA PRO A 163 13.33 -0.13 25.51
C PRO A 163 12.76 -0.17 26.93
N GLN A 164 11.87 0.76 27.26
CA GLN A 164 11.28 0.88 28.60
C GLN A 164 10.00 0.04 28.73
N LEU A 165 9.39 -0.31 27.60
CA LEU A 165 8.13 -1.06 27.55
C LEU A 165 8.17 -2.37 28.37
N PRO A 166 9.22 -3.23 28.27
CA PRO A 166 9.29 -4.45 29.04
C PRO A 166 9.25 -4.21 30.54
N ASN A 167 9.94 -3.17 31.02
CA ASN A 167 9.98 -2.87 32.45
C ASN A 167 8.65 -2.33 32.97
N LYS A 168 7.97 -1.47 32.19
CA LYS A 168 6.65 -0.93 32.53
C LYS A 168 5.59 -2.04 32.53
N LEU A 169 5.61 -2.92 31.54
CA LEU A 169 4.68 -4.05 31.46
C LEU A 169 4.86 -5.04 32.61
N LYS A 170 6.12 -5.35 33.02
CA LYS A 170 6.40 -6.21 34.18
C LYS A 170 5.75 -5.70 35.46
N GLN A 171 5.74 -4.38 35.66
CA GLN A 171 5.13 -3.77 36.86
C GLN A 171 3.60 -3.86 36.88
N MET A 172 2.96 -3.98 35.73
CA MET A 172 1.49 -4.02 35.57
C MET A 172 0.92 -5.43 35.62
N MET A 173 1.74 -6.47 35.48
CA MET A 173 1.29 -7.85 35.35
C MET A 173 1.28 -8.61 36.66
N SER A 174 0.20 -9.36 36.92
CA SER A 174 0.11 -10.27 38.09
C SER A 174 1.04 -11.50 37.96
N ARG A 175 1.36 -11.91 36.71
CA ARG A 175 2.32 -12.97 36.36
C ARG A 175 3.34 -12.47 35.33
N PRO A 176 4.33 -11.68 35.76
CA PRO A 176 5.20 -10.95 34.83
C PRO A 176 6.07 -11.85 33.94
N ILE A 177 6.47 -13.04 34.41
CA ILE A 177 7.35 -13.94 33.66
C ILE A 177 6.63 -14.57 32.47
N GLU A 178 5.44 -15.17 32.70
CA GLU A 178 4.66 -15.84 31.65
C GLU A 178 4.09 -14.84 30.65
N GLY A 179 3.52 -13.72 31.17
CA GLY A 179 2.95 -12.66 30.34
C GLY A 179 3.99 -11.97 29.44
N MET A 180 5.19 -11.67 29.96
CA MET A 180 6.28 -11.09 29.17
C MET A 180 6.77 -12.05 28.08
N ALA A 181 6.89 -13.35 28.38
CA ALA A 181 7.30 -14.34 27.39
C ALA A 181 6.28 -14.47 26.24
N ALA A 182 4.98 -14.33 26.55
CA ALA A 182 3.94 -14.35 25.53
C ALA A 182 3.96 -13.09 24.65
N ILE A 183 4.09 -11.91 25.27
CA ILE A 183 4.19 -10.63 24.55
C ILE A 183 5.45 -10.61 23.68
N GLN A 184 6.60 -11.02 24.21
CA GLN A 184 7.84 -11.05 23.45
C GLN A 184 7.73 -11.96 22.23
N ARG A 185 7.20 -13.17 22.39
CA ARG A 185 6.95 -14.09 21.27
C ARG A 185 6.02 -13.48 20.21
N ALA A 186 4.96 -12.79 20.62
CA ALA A 186 4.05 -12.13 19.69
C ALA A 186 4.75 -11.00 18.92
N ILE A 187 5.51 -10.14 19.61
CA ILE A 187 6.29 -9.07 18.99
C ILE A 187 7.33 -9.63 18.03
N ASP A 188 8.07 -10.66 18.42
CA ASP A 188 9.10 -11.27 17.58
C ASP A 188 8.50 -11.92 16.33
N SER A 189 7.36 -12.61 16.47
CA SER A 189 6.65 -13.23 15.36
C SER A 189 6.14 -12.20 14.36
N VAL A 190 5.49 -11.13 14.84
CA VAL A 190 5.00 -10.04 14.03
C VAL A 190 6.15 -9.31 13.35
N SER A 191 7.21 -8.98 14.11
CA SER A 191 8.41 -8.31 13.57
C SER A 191 9.06 -9.10 12.46
N HIS A 192 9.22 -10.41 12.67
CA HIS A 192 9.84 -11.29 11.67
C HIS A 192 8.99 -11.37 10.39
N TYR A 193 7.68 -11.57 10.55
CA TYR A 193 6.74 -11.56 9.41
C TYR A 193 6.83 -10.26 8.62
N LEU A 194 6.84 -9.12 9.31
CA LEU A 194 6.85 -7.82 8.67
C LEU A 194 8.16 -7.51 7.93
N VAL A 195 9.29 -7.81 8.58
CA VAL A 195 10.60 -7.65 7.96
C VAL A 195 10.70 -8.51 6.71
N LEU A 196 10.26 -9.77 6.80
CA LEU A 196 10.26 -10.69 5.66
C LEU A 196 9.31 -10.19 4.56
N LYS A 197 8.08 -9.80 4.91
CA LYS A 197 7.09 -9.30 3.94
C LYS A 197 7.58 -8.02 3.26
N THR A 198 8.20 -7.11 4.02
CA THR A 198 8.79 -5.88 3.46
C THR A 198 9.95 -6.21 2.51
N ALA A 199 10.83 -7.12 2.89
CA ALA A 199 11.94 -7.56 2.03
C ALA A 199 11.42 -8.17 0.72
N ILE A 200 10.45 -9.07 0.79
CA ILE A 200 9.81 -9.65 -0.40
C ILE A 200 9.15 -8.57 -1.25
N SER A 201 8.41 -7.64 -0.65
CA SER A 201 7.76 -6.54 -1.37
C SER A 201 8.78 -5.63 -2.07
N ILE A 202 9.92 -5.34 -1.44
CA ILE A 202 11.01 -4.59 -2.07
C ILE A 202 11.54 -5.35 -3.29
N VAL A 203 11.80 -6.65 -3.16
CA VAL A 203 12.29 -7.48 -4.27
C VAL A 203 11.26 -7.49 -5.41
N THR A 204 9.98 -7.71 -5.11
CA THR A 204 8.89 -7.66 -6.09
C THR A 204 8.85 -6.32 -6.82
N GLY A 205 8.90 -5.22 -6.08
CA GLY A 205 8.90 -3.87 -6.66
C GLY A 205 10.12 -3.59 -7.55
N LEU A 206 11.32 -4.01 -7.12
CA LEU A 206 12.55 -3.86 -7.87
C LEU A 206 12.55 -4.71 -9.14
N VAL A 207 12.08 -5.96 -9.07
CA VAL A 207 11.99 -6.84 -10.23
C VAL A 207 10.97 -6.29 -11.24
N ALA A 208 9.80 -5.85 -10.78
CA ALA A 208 8.79 -5.23 -11.63
C ALA A 208 9.34 -3.94 -12.29
N TRP A 209 9.99 -3.06 -11.52
CA TRP A 209 10.65 -1.89 -12.06
C TRP A 209 11.72 -2.23 -13.09
N GLY A 210 12.64 -3.16 -12.76
CA GLY A 210 13.73 -3.57 -13.66
C GLY A 210 13.22 -4.17 -14.96
N MET A 211 12.19 -5.03 -14.89
CA MET A 211 11.53 -5.61 -16.06
C MET A 211 10.91 -4.53 -16.95
N LEU A 212 10.14 -3.61 -16.37
CA LEU A 212 9.48 -2.54 -17.11
C LEU A 212 10.49 -1.54 -17.68
N ALA A 213 11.57 -1.24 -16.95
CA ALA A 213 12.65 -0.38 -17.42
C ALA A 213 13.43 -1.03 -18.59
N ALA A 214 13.66 -2.34 -18.56
CA ALA A 214 14.30 -3.08 -19.66
C ALA A 214 13.44 -3.13 -20.94
N LEU A 215 12.13 -2.97 -20.81
CA LEU A 215 11.16 -2.89 -21.91
C LEU A 215 10.85 -1.44 -22.32
N ASP A 216 11.63 -0.46 -21.84
CA ASP A 216 11.45 0.98 -22.09
C ASP A 216 10.03 1.50 -21.78
N VAL A 217 9.36 0.88 -20.79
CA VAL A 217 8.01 1.29 -20.37
C VAL A 217 8.10 2.60 -19.59
N ARG A 218 7.36 3.60 -20.05
CA ARG A 218 7.27 4.88 -19.34
C ARG A 218 6.75 4.68 -17.92
N PHE A 219 7.26 5.47 -16.98
CA PHE A 219 6.89 5.40 -15.56
C PHE A 219 7.19 4.05 -14.89
N ALA A 220 8.15 3.27 -15.40
CA ALA A 220 8.51 1.95 -14.88
C ALA A 220 8.72 1.97 -13.34
N PHE A 221 9.36 3.02 -12.81
CA PHE A 221 9.56 3.18 -11.37
C PHE A 221 8.25 3.35 -10.59
N VAL A 222 7.29 4.12 -11.14
CA VAL A 222 5.96 4.31 -10.52
C VAL A 222 5.22 2.97 -10.43
N TRP A 223 5.27 2.18 -11.49
CA TRP A 223 4.64 0.86 -11.52
C TRP A 223 5.34 -0.15 -10.62
N GLY A 224 6.68 -0.10 -10.54
CA GLY A 224 7.46 -0.88 -9.59
C GLY A 224 7.12 -0.52 -8.13
N LEU A 225 6.98 0.77 -7.82
CA LEU A 225 6.55 1.23 -6.51
C LEU A 225 5.10 0.80 -6.20
N LEU A 226 4.22 0.84 -7.19
CA LEU A 226 2.85 0.34 -7.05
C LEU A 226 2.85 -1.16 -6.75
N ALA A 227 3.69 -1.93 -7.45
CA ALA A 227 3.87 -3.36 -7.21
C ALA A 227 4.38 -3.64 -5.79
N PHE A 228 5.38 -2.86 -5.31
CA PHE A 228 5.84 -2.90 -3.92
C PHE A 228 4.71 -2.64 -2.92
N ALA A 229 3.96 -1.55 -3.11
CA ALA A 229 2.90 -1.15 -2.19
C ALA A 229 1.74 -2.15 -2.17
N LEU A 230 1.25 -2.57 -3.34
CA LEU A 230 0.14 -3.49 -3.45
C LEU A 230 0.51 -4.92 -3.04
N ASN A 231 1.77 -5.31 -3.09
CA ASN A 231 2.23 -6.64 -2.66
C ASN A 231 1.94 -6.92 -1.17
N TYR A 232 1.67 -5.89 -0.34
CA TYR A 232 1.20 -6.09 1.03
C TYR A 232 -0.21 -6.72 1.09
N ILE A 233 -1.01 -6.57 0.04
CA ILE A 233 -2.34 -7.18 -0.08
C ILE A 233 -2.18 -8.60 -0.65
N PRO A 234 -2.49 -9.66 0.13
CA PRO A 234 -2.31 -11.03 -0.35
C PRO A 234 -3.16 -11.34 -1.59
N ASN A 235 -2.61 -12.04 -2.56
CA ASN A 235 -3.23 -12.59 -3.76
C ASN A 235 -3.80 -11.57 -4.77
N ILE A 236 -4.32 -10.44 -4.33
CA ILE A 236 -4.96 -9.43 -5.19
C ILE A 236 -3.95 -8.36 -5.61
N GLY A 237 -2.96 -8.10 -4.76
CA GLY A 237 -2.03 -6.98 -4.92
C GLY A 237 -1.23 -7.02 -6.22
N SER A 238 -0.64 -8.15 -6.57
CA SER A 238 0.15 -8.32 -7.79
C SER A 238 -0.72 -8.20 -9.06
N VAL A 239 -1.94 -8.73 -9.02
CA VAL A 239 -2.90 -8.61 -10.13
C VAL A 239 -3.28 -7.15 -10.37
N LEU A 240 -3.64 -6.42 -9.31
CA LEU A 240 -3.98 -5.00 -9.40
C LEU A 240 -2.78 -4.15 -9.87
N ALA A 241 -1.57 -4.50 -9.42
CA ALA A 241 -0.35 -3.80 -9.82
C ALA A 241 0.00 -3.99 -11.30
N ALA A 242 -0.39 -5.11 -11.90
CA ALA A 242 -0.13 -5.42 -13.29
C ALA A 242 -1.04 -4.67 -14.28
N ILE A 243 -2.26 -4.33 -13.87
CA ILE A 243 -3.28 -3.73 -14.77
C ILE A 243 -2.79 -2.43 -15.42
N PRO A 244 -2.30 -1.40 -14.68
CA PRO A 244 -1.93 -0.13 -15.29
C PRO A 244 -0.76 -0.24 -16.28
N PRO A 245 0.36 -0.91 -15.97
CA PRO A 245 1.47 -1.02 -16.92
C PRO A 245 1.11 -1.85 -18.16
N ILE A 246 0.31 -2.91 -18.03
CA ILE A 246 -0.17 -3.70 -19.17
C ILE A 246 -1.05 -2.83 -20.09
N ALA A 247 -1.99 -2.08 -19.51
CA ALA A 247 -2.84 -1.17 -20.29
C ALA A 247 -2.02 -0.08 -20.99
N GLN A 248 -1.00 0.45 -20.32
CA GLN A 248 -0.09 1.42 -20.91
C GLN A 248 0.69 0.84 -22.08
N VAL A 249 1.31 -0.32 -21.92
CA VAL A 249 2.13 -0.97 -22.97
C VAL A 249 1.24 -1.37 -24.15
N LEU A 250 0.03 -1.88 -23.88
CA LEU A 250 -0.93 -2.18 -24.93
C LEU A 250 -1.28 -0.94 -25.79
N ALA A 251 -1.39 0.22 -25.13
CA ALA A 251 -1.72 1.47 -25.80
C ALA A 251 -0.59 2.03 -26.68
N PHE A 252 0.67 1.88 -26.26
CA PHE A 252 1.79 2.57 -26.90
C PHE A 252 2.74 1.66 -27.69
N SER A 253 2.93 0.42 -27.23
CA SER A 253 3.90 -0.53 -27.78
C SER A 253 3.21 -1.69 -28.54
N GLY A 254 1.93 -1.92 -28.28
CA GLY A 254 1.13 -2.94 -28.96
C GLY A 254 0.95 -4.23 -28.17
N LEU A 255 0.27 -5.19 -28.81
CA LEU A 255 -0.17 -6.43 -28.15
C LEU A 255 1.01 -7.33 -27.74
N TYR A 256 2.04 -7.44 -28.58
CA TYR A 256 3.18 -8.31 -28.29
C TYR A 256 3.88 -7.89 -26.99
N ASP A 257 4.24 -6.62 -26.85
CA ASP A 257 4.91 -6.10 -25.67
C ASP A 257 4.00 -6.18 -24.42
N ALA A 258 2.70 -5.96 -24.59
CA ALA A 258 1.72 -6.14 -23.51
C ALA A 258 1.67 -7.59 -23.01
N LEU A 259 1.75 -8.58 -23.91
CA LEU A 259 1.84 -10.00 -23.53
C LEU A 259 3.14 -10.34 -22.83
N VAL A 260 4.27 -9.74 -23.23
CA VAL A 260 5.56 -9.90 -22.55
C VAL A 260 5.49 -9.34 -21.12
N VAL A 261 4.92 -8.16 -20.94
CA VAL A 261 4.71 -7.57 -19.61
C VAL A 261 3.77 -8.43 -18.77
N LEU A 262 2.67 -8.92 -19.33
CA LEU A 262 1.76 -9.83 -18.64
C LEU A 262 2.48 -11.10 -18.18
N ALA A 263 3.25 -11.72 -19.07
CA ALA A 263 4.03 -12.92 -18.74
C ALA A 263 5.03 -12.64 -17.60
N GLY A 264 5.69 -11.48 -17.62
CA GLY A 264 6.58 -11.06 -16.56
C GLY A 264 5.88 -10.91 -15.20
N TYR A 265 4.70 -10.30 -15.17
CA TYR A 265 3.92 -10.19 -13.93
C TYR A 265 3.35 -11.52 -13.43
N LEU A 266 3.16 -12.50 -14.31
CA LEU A 266 2.76 -13.87 -13.89
C LEU A 266 3.91 -14.63 -13.21
N VAL A 267 5.16 -14.26 -13.49
CA VAL A 267 6.35 -14.86 -12.86
C VAL A 267 6.69 -14.17 -11.53
N ILE A 268 6.34 -12.89 -11.38
CA ILE A 268 6.56 -12.08 -10.17
C ILE A 268 5.48 -12.39 -9.13
#